data_4f1a3a9673a2ab9604e08f5b98a404fa
#
_entry.id   4f1a3a9673a2ab9604e08f5b98a404fa
#
_cell.length_a   1.000
_cell.length_b   1.000
_cell.length_c   1.000
_cell.angle_alpha   90.00
_cell.angle_beta   90.00
_cell.angle_gamma   90.00
#
_symmetry.space_group_name_H-M   'P 1'
#
loop_
_entity.id
_entity.type
_entity.pdbx_description
1 polymer ?
#
loop_
_entity_poly.entity_id
_entity_poly.type
_entity_poly.pdbx_seq_one_letter_code
_entity_poly.pdbx_strand_id
1 'polypeptide(L)'
;MKKLLLFVALLGLALPLRAQDDKALAAAAAKADLKLMSFNIRYYKPGADGNNGWVARRAACLEMIRAESPDVIGFQEPHRPQIDYLKVNLPEYAEVDMGRDAATDIEKKPDGGEHLMIMYRRSKYILLDSGFFWISPTPECPSRGWDAMCRRVTVWVQLKDRKTGKEFFYFDTHFDHIGKQARAESARMMVARMKRIAGEKAAVFLSGDLNTTYDNALLDPLKAWMQSARHAAPVTDELPTFNDFGKRSLWIDFIFARNARALAYRTLVDSGRYGVPFLSDHNPVYALYKL
;
A
#
# COMPACT_ATOMS: atom_id res chain seq x y z
N MET A 1 -13.93 -45.85 5.15
CA MET A 1 -14.25 -45.46 3.78
C MET A 1 -15.06 -44.15 3.65
N LYS A 2 -16.01 -43.78 4.53
CA LYS A 2 -16.81 -42.53 4.44
C LYS A 2 -16.00 -41.24 4.62
N LYS A 3 -14.89 -41.23 5.39
CA LYS A 3 -14.07 -40.01 5.60
C LYS A 3 -13.18 -39.62 4.40
N LEU A 4 -12.78 -40.58 3.58
CA LEU A 4 -11.93 -40.38 2.41
C LEU A 4 -12.74 -39.75 1.24
N LEU A 5 -14.02 -40.11 1.11
CA LEU A 5 -14.91 -39.56 0.08
C LEU A 5 -15.26 -38.09 0.34
N LEU A 6 -15.34 -37.67 1.61
CA LEU A 6 -15.62 -36.25 1.97
C LEU A 6 -14.44 -35.33 1.64
N PHE A 7 -13.19 -35.81 1.77
CA PHE A 7 -11.98 -35.04 1.46
C PHE A 7 -11.78 -34.82 -0.05
N VAL A 8 -12.13 -35.85 -0.86
CA VAL A 8 -12.06 -35.77 -2.33
C VAL A 8 -13.14 -34.83 -2.89
N ALA A 9 -14.33 -34.78 -2.30
CA ALA A 9 -15.41 -33.90 -2.73
C ALA A 9 -15.11 -32.42 -2.45
N LEU A 10 -14.44 -32.10 -1.34
CA LEU A 10 -14.01 -30.72 -1.02
C LEU A 10 -12.88 -30.21 -1.93
N LEU A 11 -11.91 -31.08 -2.30
CA LEU A 11 -10.87 -30.74 -3.28
C LEU A 11 -11.45 -30.54 -4.70
N GLY A 12 -12.42 -31.35 -5.09
CA GLY A 12 -13.06 -31.27 -6.40
C GLY A 12 -13.91 -30.01 -6.63
N LEU A 13 -14.42 -29.38 -5.57
CA LEU A 13 -15.19 -28.13 -5.62
C LEU A 13 -14.30 -26.87 -5.56
N ALA A 14 -13.13 -26.92 -4.94
CA ALA A 14 -12.22 -25.78 -4.82
C ALA A 14 -11.48 -25.43 -6.12
N LEU A 15 -11.18 -26.42 -6.97
CA LEU A 15 -10.49 -26.21 -8.24
C LEU A 15 -11.29 -25.38 -9.27
N PRO A 16 -12.58 -25.61 -9.51
CA PRO A 16 -13.35 -24.81 -10.47
C PRO A 16 -13.59 -23.38 -9.98
N LEU A 17 -13.74 -23.13 -8.67
CA LEU A 17 -13.88 -21.80 -8.09
C LEU A 17 -12.62 -20.96 -8.30
N ARG A 18 -11.44 -21.52 -8.04
CA ARG A 18 -10.16 -20.84 -8.24
C ARG A 18 -9.91 -20.51 -9.71
N ALA A 19 -10.21 -21.42 -10.62
CA ALA A 19 -10.09 -21.17 -12.06
C ALA A 19 -11.05 -20.08 -12.57
N GLN A 20 -12.24 -19.95 -11.99
CA GLN A 20 -13.20 -18.91 -12.30
C GLN A 20 -12.71 -17.54 -11.80
N ASP A 21 -12.13 -17.49 -10.60
CA ASP A 21 -11.53 -16.28 -10.02
C ASP A 21 -10.33 -15.81 -10.84
N ASP A 22 -9.45 -16.72 -11.26
CA ASP A 22 -8.29 -16.40 -12.10
C ASP A 22 -8.72 -15.84 -13.47
N LYS A 23 -9.77 -16.41 -14.07
CA LYS A 23 -10.36 -15.91 -15.34
C LYS A 23 -10.98 -14.52 -15.18
N ALA A 24 -11.70 -14.28 -14.08
CA ALA A 24 -12.29 -12.98 -13.78
C ALA A 24 -11.22 -11.93 -13.55
N LEU A 25 -10.15 -12.27 -12.83
CA LEU A 25 -9.00 -11.41 -12.59
C LEU A 25 -8.27 -11.05 -13.90
N ALA A 26 -8.02 -12.04 -14.77
CA ALA A 26 -7.41 -11.81 -16.08
C ALA A 26 -8.27 -10.88 -16.95
N ALA A 27 -9.59 -11.07 -16.94
CA ALA A 27 -10.52 -10.18 -17.64
C ALA A 27 -10.54 -8.75 -17.09
N ALA A 28 -10.40 -8.59 -15.77
CA ALA A 28 -10.24 -7.27 -15.13
C ALA A 28 -8.92 -6.62 -15.52
N ALA A 29 -7.82 -7.37 -15.52
CA ALA A 29 -6.49 -6.90 -15.90
C ALA A 29 -6.44 -6.40 -17.35
N ALA A 30 -7.07 -7.11 -18.28
CA ALA A 30 -7.15 -6.71 -19.68
C ALA A 30 -7.91 -5.37 -19.92
N LYS A 31 -8.76 -4.97 -18.98
CA LYS A 31 -9.54 -3.72 -19.05
C LYS A 31 -8.95 -2.58 -18.23
N ALA A 32 -7.98 -2.87 -17.38
CA ALA A 32 -7.40 -1.89 -16.48
C ALA A 32 -6.48 -0.92 -17.20
N ASP A 33 -6.54 0.34 -16.80
CA ASP A 33 -5.60 1.38 -17.21
C ASP A 33 -4.44 1.48 -16.21
N LEU A 34 -4.67 1.09 -14.94
CA LEU A 34 -3.79 1.35 -13.82
C LEU A 34 -3.78 0.19 -12.83
N LYS A 35 -2.59 -0.29 -12.44
CA LYS A 35 -2.36 -1.24 -11.34
C LYS A 35 -1.61 -0.54 -10.22
N LEU A 36 -2.28 -0.35 -9.09
CA LEU A 36 -1.72 0.23 -7.88
C LEU A 36 -1.40 -0.85 -6.86
N MET A 37 -0.30 -0.70 -6.14
CA MET A 37 0.08 -1.58 -5.02
C MET A 37 0.34 -0.75 -3.77
N SER A 38 -0.05 -1.27 -2.60
CA SER A 38 0.36 -0.79 -1.28
C SER A 38 1.15 -1.89 -0.58
N PHE A 39 2.29 -1.55 -0.02
CA PHE A 39 3.16 -2.53 0.63
C PHE A 39 3.87 -1.94 1.85
N ASN A 40 3.35 -2.20 3.06
CA ASN A 40 4.14 -2.03 4.26
C ASN A 40 5.25 -3.08 4.25
N ILE A 41 6.49 -2.64 3.96
CA ILE A 41 7.63 -3.52 3.71
C ILE A 41 8.33 -3.97 5.00
N ARG A 42 7.85 -3.53 6.15
CA ARG A 42 8.47 -3.69 7.46
C ARG A 42 9.86 -3.07 7.52
N TYR A 43 10.08 -2.14 8.43
CA TYR A 43 11.36 -1.42 8.57
C TYR A 43 12.54 -2.35 8.79
N TYR A 44 13.71 -1.93 8.35
CA TYR A 44 14.96 -2.65 8.56
C TYR A 44 15.60 -2.27 9.89
N LYS A 45 15.66 -3.23 10.79
CA LYS A 45 16.47 -3.16 12.01
C LYS A 45 17.24 -4.49 12.14
N PRO A 46 18.57 -4.46 12.08
CA PRO A 46 19.38 -5.65 12.18
C PRO A 46 19.01 -6.49 13.43
N GLY A 47 18.73 -7.76 13.23
CA GLY A 47 18.42 -8.72 14.30
C GLY A 47 17.01 -8.65 14.91
N ALA A 48 16.17 -7.66 14.54
CA ALA A 48 14.86 -7.49 15.16
C ALA A 48 13.86 -8.59 14.82
N ASP A 49 13.83 -9.03 13.57
CA ASP A 49 12.82 -9.96 13.05
C ASP A 49 13.37 -11.39 12.80
N GLY A 50 14.57 -11.72 13.36
CA GLY A 50 15.19 -13.04 13.24
C GLY A 50 15.29 -13.51 11.78
N ASN A 51 14.77 -14.69 11.48
CA ASN A 51 14.76 -15.28 10.13
C ASN A 51 13.85 -14.54 9.14
N ASN A 52 12.96 -13.66 9.62
CA ASN A 52 12.10 -12.81 8.80
C ASN A 52 12.70 -11.40 8.59
N GLY A 53 13.97 -11.18 8.93
CA GLY A 53 14.64 -9.89 8.74
C GLY A 53 14.73 -9.50 7.25
N TRP A 54 14.90 -8.20 6.99
CA TRP A 54 14.93 -7.65 5.64
C TRP A 54 15.91 -8.38 4.70
N VAL A 55 17.11 -8.67 5.16
CA VAL A 55 18.15 -9.34 4.35
C VAL A 55 17.67 -10.68 3.80
N ALA A 56 16.90 -11.44 4.59
CA ALA A 56 16.32 -12.71 4.16
C ALA A 56 15.18 -12.54 3.15
N ARG A 57 14.39 -11.46 3.29
CA ARG A 57 13.17 -11.24 2.47
C ARG A 57 13.39 -10.42 1.19
N ARG A 58 14.45 -9.61 1.13
CA ARG A 58 14.63 -8.58 0.09
C ARG A 58 14.58 -9.12 -1.35
N ALA A 59 15.16 -10.30 -1.62
CA ALA A 59 15.13 -10.91 -2.95
C ALA A 59 13.71 -11.34 -3.33
N ALA A 60 13.00 -11.98 -2.40
CA ALA A 60 11.60 -12.38 -2.59
C ALA A 60 10.67 -11.17 -2.82
N CYS A 61 10.89 -10.07 -2.11
CA CYS A 61 10.16 -8.81 -2.34
C CYS A 61 10.37 -8.29 -3.76
N LEU A 62 11.61 -8.33 -4.28
CA LEU A 62 11.90 -7.94 -5.68
C LEU A 62 11.21 -8.84 -6.69
N GLU A 63 11.28 -10.15 -6.49
CA GLU A 63 10.63 -11.13 -7.37
C GLU A 63 9.12 -10.92 -7.40
N MET A 64 8.50 -10.69 -6.25
CA MET A 64 7.08 -10.37 -6.15
C MET A 64 6.74 -9.08 -6.92
N ILE A 65 7.49 -7.99 -6.73
CA ILE A 65 7.25 -6.72 -7.42
C ILE A 65 7.40 -6.91 -8.94
N ARG A 66 8.40 -7.64 -9.39
CA ARG A 66 8.61 -7.93 -10.83
C ARG A 66 7.49 -8.79 -11.40
N ALA A 67 7.07 -9.83 -10.69
CA ALA A 67 5.99 -10.72 -11.11
C ALA A 67 4.64 -10.00 -11.20
N GLU A 68 4.31 -9.19 -10.20
CA GLU A 68 3.07 -8.42 -10.14
C GLU A 68 3.11 -7.20 -11.05
N SER A 69 4.30 -6.64 -11.31
CA SER A 69 4.52 -5.58 -12.28
C SER A 69 3.56 -4.38 -12.09
N PRO A 70 3.41 -3.82 -10.87
CA PRO A 70 2.53 -2.69 -10.64
C PRO A 70 2.99 -1.43 -11.37
N ASP A 71 2.03 -0.54 -11.66
CA ASP A 71 2.32 0.75 -12.29
C ASP A 71 2.85 1.76 -11.27
N VAL A 72 2.24 1.76 -10.08
CA VAL A 72 2.62 2.62 -8.94
C VAL A 72 2.56 1.79 -7.66
N ILE A 73 3.54 1.99 -6.79
CA ILE A 73 3.65 1.31 -5.50
C ILE A 73 3.81 2.36 -4.41
N GLY A 74 2.97 2.29 -3.38
CA GLY A 74 3.19 2.99 -2.12
C GLY A 74 3.83 2.05 -1.10
N PHE A 75 4.93 2.47 -0.50
CA PHE A 75 5.63 1.73 0.52
C PHE A 75 5.56 2.44 1.86
N GLN A 76 5.22 1.70 2.91
CA GLN A 76 5.26 2.15 4.28
C GLN A 76 6.43 1.47 5.01
N GLU A 77 7.04 2.20 5.92
CA GLU A 77 8.17 1.79 6.79
C GLU A 77 9.55 1.60 6.12
N PRO A 78 9.81 1.77 4.82
CA PRO A 78 11.17 1.52 4.36
C PRO A 78 12.17 2.45 5.05
N HIS A 79 13.31 1.89 5.46
CA HIS A 79 14.49 2.65 5.86
C HIS A 79 15.43 2.87 4.67
N ARG A 80 16.36 3.80 4.77
CA ARG A 80 17.29 4.15 3.68
C ARG A 80 17.96 2.94 3.02
N PRO A 81 18.49 1.93 3.75
CA PRO A 81 19.07 0.75 3.10
C PRO A 81 18.09 -0.09 2.27
N GLN A 82 16.79 -0.07 2.63
CA GLN A 82 15.75 -0.75 1.85
C GLN A 82 15.41 0.04 0.58
N ILE A 83 15.30 1.36 0.71
CA ILE A 83 15.07 2.28 -0.43
C ILE A 83 16.20 2.14 -1.45
N ASP A 84 17.46 2.23 -1.01
CA ASP A 84 18.62 2.14 -1.88
C ASP A 84 18.69 0.78 -2.60
N TYR A 85 18.38 -0.31 -1.88
CA TYR A 85 18.31 -1.64 -2.48
C TYR A 85 17.21 -1.73 -3.55
N LEU A 86 16.01 -1.21 -3.29
CA LEU A 86 14.92 -1.20 -4.26
C LEU A 86 15.27 -0.34 -5.49
N LYS A 87 15.83 0.84 -5.31
CA LYS A 87 16.25 1.74 -6.42
C LYS A 87 17.25 1.09 -7.35
N VAL A 88 18.27 0.45 -6.79
CA VAL A 88 19.32 -0.22 -7.58
C VAL A 88 18.75 -1.41 -8.35
N ASN A 89 17.81 -2.15 -7.77
CA ASN A 89 17.30 -3.39 -8.35
C ASN A 89 16.00 -3.23 -9.17
N LEU A 90 15.37 -2.05 -9.14
CA LEU A 90 14.16 -1.71 -9.91
C LEU A 90 14.37 -0.41 -10.69
N PRO A 91 15.37 -0.35 -11.59
CA PRO A 91 15.72 0.88 -12.31
C PRO A 91 14.63 1.40 -13.26
N GLU A 92 13.66 0.54 -13.60
CA GLU A 92 12.48 0.89 -14.39
C GLU A 92 11.47 1.79 -13.64
N TYR A 93 11.64 1.92 -12.32
CA TYR A 93 10.83 2.82 -11.50
C TYR A 93 11.60 4.11 -11.18
N ALA A 94 10.87 5.21 -11.05
CA ALA A 94 11.29 6.42 -10.35
C ALA A 94 10.66 6.43 -8.97
N GLU A 95 11.26 7.16 -8.05
CA GLU A 95 10.75 7.26 -6.69
C GLU A 95 10.60 8.70 -6.22
N VAL A 96 9.68 8.90 -5.25
CA VAL A 96 9.55 10.08 -4.39
C VAL A 96 9.40 9.55 -2.97
N ASP A 97 10.25 9.97 -2.06
CA ASP A 97 10.22 9.50 -0.68
C ASP A 97 10.42 10.64 0.35
N MET A 98 9.93 10.43 1.58
CA MET A 98 10.15 11.31 2.71
C MET A 98 10.22 10.51 4.01
N GLY A 99 11.27 10.75 4.78
CA GLY A 99 11.41 10.22 6.14
C GLY A 99 10.54 10.99 7.14
N ARG A 100 9.81 10.27 7.97
CA ARG A 100 8.91 10.89 8.97
C ARG A 100 9.64 11.75 10.00
N ASP A 101 10.91 11.49 10.24
CA ASP A 101 11.78 12.21 11.17
C ASP A 101 12.81 13.10 10.45
N ALA A 102 12.63 13.37 9.15
CA ALA A 102 13.51 14.21 8.36
C ALA A 102 13.68 15.60 9.00
N ALA A 103 14.91 16.12 8.95
CA ALA A 103 15.30 17.39 9.56
C ALA A 103 15.08 17.51 11.08
N THR A 104 14.82 16.38 11.76
CA THR A 104 14.75 16.34 13.23
C THR A 104 15.69 15.25 13.74
N ASP A 105 16.36 15.51 14.85
CA ASP A 105 17.21 14.53 15.53
C ASP A 105 18.25 13.86 14.58
N ILE A 106 18.92 14.70 13.77
CA ILE A 106 19.86 14.27 12.70
C ILE A 106 20.96 13.35 13.26
N GLU A 107 21.40 13.56 14.50
CA GLU A 107 22.43 12.73 15.14
C GLU A 107 21.96 11.28 15.37
N LYS A 108 20.67 11.08 15.71
CA LYS A 108 20.12 9.75 16.00
C LYS A 108 19.46 9.09 14.80
N LYS A 109 18.98 9.89 13.86
CA LYS A 109 18.25 9.45 12.66
C LYS A 109 18.72 10.21 11.42
N PRO A 110 20.00 10.05 11.03
CA PRO A 110 20.57 10.81 9.92
C PRO A 110 19.90 10.53 8.59
N ASP A 111 19.22 9.38 8.47
CA ASP A 111 18.48 8.93 7.30
C ASP A 111 16.98 9.32 7.30
N GLY A 112 16.51 10.05 8.33
CA GLY A 112 15.10 10.46 8.45
C GLY A 112 14.18 9.40 9.04
N GLY A 113 14.68 8.25 9.48
CA GLY A 113 13.92 7.16 10.11
C GLY A 113 13.09 6.35 9.11
N GLU A 114 11.87 5.97 9.49
CA GLU A 114 10.96 5.31 8.56
C GLU A 114 10.43 6.29 7.52
N HIS A 115 10.43 5.87 6.26
CA HIS A 115 9.93 6.66 5.13
C HIS A 115 8.55 6.20 4.68
N LEU A 116 7.86 7.10 3.99
CA LEU A 116 6.88 6.78 2.96
C LEU A 116 7.57 6.94 1.61
N MET A 117 7.36 6.00 0.70
CA MET A 117 7.97 6.04 -0.63
C MET A 117 6.94 5.63 -1.68
N ILE A 118 6.84 6.42 -2.74
CA ILE A 118 6.08 6.08 -3.94
C ILE A 118 7.06 5.76 -5.05
N MET A 119 6.95 4.56 -5.63
CA MET A 119 7.63 4.19 -6.87
C MET A 119 6.63 4.13 -8.02
N TYR A 120 7.00 4.67 -9.19
CA TYR A 120 6.16 4.65 -10.39
C TYR A 120 6.96 4.31 -11.64
N ARG A 121 6.34 3.65 -12.64
CA ARG A 121 7.01 3.25 -13.89
C ARG A 121 7.41 4.46 -14.74
N ARG A 122 8.72 4.69 -14.93
CA ARG A 122 9.29 5.78 -15.73
C ARG A 122 8.83 5.76 -17.18
N SER A 123 8.71 4.56 -17.76
CA SER A 123 8.30 4.39 -19.15
C SER A 123 6.83 4.73 -19.40
N LYS A 124 5.98 4.59 -18.36
CA LYS A 124 4.52 4.79 -18.46
C LYS A 124 4.08 6.20 -18.04
N TYR A 125 4.77 6.80 -17.06
CA TYR A 125 4.32 8.04 -16.46
C TYR A 125 5.34 9.18 -16.55
N ILE A 126 4.81 10.41 -16.57
CA ILE A 126 5.53 11.66 -16.34
C ILE A 126 5.12 12.14 -14.95
N LEU A 127 6.08 12.47 -14.11
CA LEU A 127 5.85 13.19 -12.86
C LEU A 127 5.58 14.65 -13.20
N LEU A 128 4.39 15.16 -12.87
CA LEU A 128 4.01 16.56 -13.05
C LEU A 128 4.29 17.37 -11.80
N ASP A 129 3.96 16.78 -10.63
CA ASP A 129 4.16 17.41 -9.33
C ASP A 129 4.29 16.35 -8.24
N SER A 130 4.88 16.72 -7.11
CA SER A 130 5.00 15.84 -5.95
C SER A 130 5.20 16.66 -4.68
N GLY A 131 4.94 16.05 -3.54
CA GLY A 131 5.17 16.68 -2.27
C GLY A 131 4.90 15.76 -1.10
N PHE A 132 4.97 16.35 0.07
CA PHE A 132 4.74 15.67 1.34
C PHE A 132 4.15 16.62 2.37
N PHE A 133 3.59 16.07 3.42
CA PHE A 133 3.15 16.82 4.59
C PHE A 133 3.11 15.90 5.82
N TRP A 134 3.35 16.46 7.00
CA TRP A 134 3.21 15.73 8.25
C TRP A 134 1.75 15.69 8.69
N ILE A 135 1.34 14.56 9.24
CA ILE A 135 -0.02 14.37 9.78
C ILE A 135 -0.06 14.93 11.21
N SER A 136 -0.18 16.24 11.28
CA SER A 136 -0.21 16.99 12.53
C SER A 136 -0.87 18.35 12.33
N PRO A 137 -1.19 19.10 13.41
CA PRO A 137 -1.66 20.48 13.30
C PRO A 137 -0.68 21.44 12.59
N THR A 138 0.60 21.08 12.45
CA THR A 138 1.65 21.82 11.74
C THR A 138 2.23 20.99 10.60
N PRO A 139 1.46 20.77 9.51
CA PRO A 139 1.80 19.79 8.48
C PRO A 139 2.97 20.19 7.57
N GLU A 140 3.41 21.43 7.64
CA GLU A 140 4.53 21.96 6.86
C GLU A 140 5.90 21.68 7.48
N CYS A 141 5.94 21.17 8.71
CA CYS A 141 7.20 20.84 9.40
C CYS A 141 7.10 19.51 10.15
N PRO A 142 8.24 18.81 10.38
CA PRO A 142 8.27 17.56 11.11
C PRO A 142 7.72 17.68 12.52
N SER A 143 6.50 17.20 12.71
CA SER A 143 5.78 17.32 13.98
C SER A 143 4.95 16.08 14.27
N ARG A 144 4.63 15.91 15.54
CA ARG A 144 3.78 14.84 16.02
C ARG A 144 2.38 15.40 16.33
N GLY A 145 1.35 14.78 15.73
CA GLY A 145 -0.02 15.24 15.88
C GLY A 145 -0.75 14.57 17.04
N TRP A 146 -1.52 15.33 17.80
CA TRP A 146 -2.45 14.86 18.84
C TRP A 146 -1.80 13.88 19.83
N ASP A 147 -2.40 12.71 20.00
CA ASP A 147 -1.92 11.61 20.86
C ASP A 147 -1.02 10.60 20.11
N ALA A 148 -0.49 10.95 18.92
CA ALA A 148 0.36 10.04 18.14
C ALA A 148 1.62 9.63 18.91
N MET A 149 2.00 8.35 18.80
CA MET A 149 3.27 7.85 19.32
C MET A 149 4.44 8.34 18.48
N CYS A 150 4.28 8.36 17.16
CA CYS A 150 5.32 8.73 16.20
C CYS A 150 4.90 9.93 15.36
N ARG A 151 5.88 10.64 14.76
CA ARG A 151 5.58 11.50 13.61
C ARG A 151 5.07 10.64 12.47
N ARG A 152 4.11 11.16 11.71
CA ARG A 152 3.59 10.52 10.50
C ARG A 152 3.64 11.51 9.35
N VAL A 153 4.05 11.03 8.19
CA VAL A 153 4.17 11.81 6.97
C VAL A 153 3.30 11.17 5.89
N THR A 154 2.82 11.95 4.96
CA THR A 154 2.19 11.49 3.71
C THR A 154 3.03 11.99 2.55
N VAL A 155 3.29 11.13 1.58
CA VAL A 155 3.93 11.48 0.30
C VAL A 155 2.89 11.41 -0.80
N TRP A 156 2.97 12.29 -1.81
CA TRP A 156 2.07 12.28 -2.94
C TRP A 156 2.77 12.63 -4.25
N VAL A 157 2.19 12.17 -5.34
CA VAL A 157 2.62 12.46 -6.71
C VAL A 157 1.41 12.79 -7.59
N GLN A 158 1.60 13.72 -8.55
CA GLN A 158 0.72 13.89 -9.70
C GLN A 158 1.41 13.26 -10.91
N LEU A 159 0.76 12.28 -11.50
CA LEU A 159 1.30 11.51 -12.63
C LEU A 159 0.43 11.69 -13.86
N LYS A 160 1.09 11.75 -15.02
CA LYS A 160 0.46 11.79 -16.34
C LYS A 160 0.85 10.54 -17.13
N ASP A 161 -0.12 9.77 -17.58
CA ASP A 161 0.11 8.64 -18.48
C ASP A 161 0.60 9.14 -19.85
N ARG A 162 1.77 8.67 -20.29
CA ARG A 162 2.43 9.11 -21.53
C ARG A 162 1.63 8.77 -22.79
N LYS A 163 0.86 7.68 -22.74
CA LYS A 163 0.11 7.17 -23.91
C LYS A 163 -1.26 7.82 -24.01
N THR A 164 -1.97 7.95 -22.89
CA THR A 164 -3.37 8.40 -22.88
C THR A 164 -3.52 9.87 -22.55
N GLY A 165 -2.50 10.49 -21.96
CA GLY A 165 -2.55 11.85 -21.45
C GLY A 165 -3.39 12.01 -20.17
N LYS A 166 -3.99 10.94 -19.65
CA LYS A 166 -4.76 10.97 -18.40
C LYS A 166 -3.86 11.30 -17.22
N GLU A 167 -4.37 12.11 -16.31
CA GLU A 167 -3.67 12.55 -15.11
C GLU A 167 -4.40 12.04 -13.87
N PHE A 168 -3.63 11.74 -12.82
CA PHE A 168 -4.17 11.35 -11.53
C PHE A 168 -3.21 11.72 -10.40
N PHE A 169 -3.74 11.77 -9.19
CA PHE A 169 -2.97 11.95 -7.96
C PHE A 169 -2.93 10.64 -7.18
N TYR A 170 -1.77 10.34 -6.64
CA TYR A 170 -1.59 9.18 -5.76
C TYR A 170 -0.91 9.62 -4.47
N PHE A 171 -1.54 9.28 -3.36
CA PHE A 171 -1.08 9.56 -2.00
C PHE A 171 -0.75 8.25 -1.31
N ASP A 172 0.36 8.23 -0.56
CA ASP A 172 0.73 7.13 0.29
C ASP A 172 0.91 7.60 1.73
N THR A 173 0.35 6.86 2.69
CA THR A 173 0.29 7.29 4.09
C THR A 173 0.45 6.12 5.06
N HIS A 174 0.83 6.42 6.31
CA HIS A 174 0.89 5.45 7.39
C HIS A 174 0.37 6.11 8.67
N PHE A 175 -0.82 5.70 9.15
CA PHE A 175 -1.44 6.28 10.34
C PHE A 175 -0.76 5.80 11.62
N ASP A 176 -0.96 6.52 12.72
CA ASP A 176 -0.36 6.14 13.99
C ASP A 176 -0.97 4.86 14.56
N HIS A 177 -0.11 3.97 15.07
CA HIS A 177 -0.52 2.65 15.57
C HIS A 177 -1.07 2.67 17.00
N ILE A 178 -0.85 3.75 17.77
CA ILE A 178 -1.30 3.91 19.16
C ILE A 178 -2.40 4.96 19.27
N GLY A 179 -2.13 6.18 18.79
CA GLY A 179 -2.99 7.36 18.98
C GLY A 179 -4.35 7.21 18.32
N LYS A 180 -5.43 7.06 19.11
CA LYS A 180 -6.78 6.95 18.59
C LYS A 180 -7.29 8.27 18.02
N GLN A 181 -7.03 9.39 18.71
CA GLN A 181 -7.34 10.72 18.24
C GLN A 181 -6.51 11.04 16.99
N ALA A 182 -5.22 10.71 16.98
CA ALA A 182 -4.35 10.90 15.84
C ALA A 182 -4.89 10.20 14.59
N ARG A 183 -5.36 8.94 14.67
CA ARG A 183 -5.98 8.26 13.52
C ARG A 183 -7.26 8.94 13.03
N ALA A 184 -8.12 9.38 13.94
CA ALA A 184 -9.35 10.07 13.56
C ALA A 184 -9.07 11.39 12.83
N GLU A 185 -8.15 12.18 13.36
CA GLU A 185 -7.74 13.44 12.75
C GLU A 185 -6.93 13.23 11.45
N SER A 186 -6.15 12.14 11.38
CA SER A 186 -5.47 11.74 10.13
C SER A 186 -6.48 11.53 9.00
N ALA A 187 -7.56 10.80 9.24
CA ALA A 187 -8.58 10.56 8.22
C ALA A 187 -9.24 11.86 7.73
N ARG A 188 -9.56 12.80 8.63
CA ARG A 188 -10.11 14.13 8.28
C ARG A 188 -9.11 14.97 7.50
N MET A 189 -7.86 15.02 7.99
CA MET A 189 -6.79 15.77 7.35
C MET A 189 -6.48 15.25 5.95
N MET A 190 -6.42 13.93 5.76
CA MET A 190 -6.18 13.33 4.45
C MET A 190 -7.22 13.80 3.44
N VAL A 191 -8.50 13.75 3.77
CA VAL A 191 -9.57 14.25 2.86
C VAL A 191 -9.37 15.73 2.55
N ALA A 192 -9.13 16.57 3.56
CA ALA A 192 -8.95 18.00 3.37
C ALA A 192 -7.72 18.32 2.50
N ARG A 193 -6.59 17.64 2.71
CA ARG A 193 -5.36 17.82 1.94
C ARG A 193 -5.50 17.31 0.51
N MET A 194 -6.10 16.14 0.31
CA MET A 194 -6.35 15.61 -1.04
C MET A 194 -7.26 16.54 -1.85
N LYS A 195 -8.33 17.08 -1.25
CA LYS A 195 -9.19 18.07 -1.90
C LYS A 195 -8.45 19.35 -2.29
N ARG A 196 -7.60 19.84 -1.39
CA ARG A 196 -6.81 21.06 -1.63
C ARG A 196 -5.76 20.87 -2.73
N ILE A 197 -5.09 19.70 -2.78
CA ILE A 197 -4.00 19.41 -3.72
C ILE A 197 -4.55 18.99 -5.08
N ALA A 198 -5.49 18.04 -5.12
CA ALA A 198 -5.98 17.42 -6.35
C ALA A 198 -7.30 18.06 -6.88
N GLY A 199 -8.04 18.74 -6.02
CA GLY A 199 -9.38 19.23 -6.33
C GLY A 199 -10.44 18.13 -6.36
N GLU A 200 -11.68 18.49 -6.71
CA GLU A 200 -12.84 17.56 -6.65
C GLU A 200 -12.99 16.68 -7.90
N LYS A 201 -12.39 17.09 -9.04
CA LYS A 201 -12.62 16.47 -10.35
C LYS A 201 -11.55 15.48 -10.77
N ALA A 202 -10.35 15.56 -10.20
CA ALA A 202 -9.26 14.66 -10.53
C ALA A 202 -9.54 13.23 -10.09
N ALA A 203 -8.93 12.26 -10.76
CA ALA A 203 -8.79 10.91 -10.24
C ALA A 203 -7.78 10.94 -9.09
N VAL A 204 -8.19 10.48 -7.91
CA VAL A 204 -7.37 10.52 -6.69
C VAL A 204 -7.33 9.14 -6.07
N PHE A 205 -6.13 8.70 -5.71
CA PHE A 205 -5.89 7.45 -5.01
C PHE A 205 -5.18 7.70 -3.68
N LEU A 206 -5.52 6.90 -2.69
CA LEU A 206 -4.85 6.86 -1.40
C LEU A 206 -4.54 5.41 -1.06
N SER A 207 -3.29 5.12 -0.77
CA SER A 207 -2.87 3.82 -0.22
C SER A 207 -2.24 3.99 1.16
N GLY A 208 -2.13 2.89 1.88
CA GLY A 208 -1.33 2.83 3.09
C GLY A 208 -1.87 1.92 4.17
N ASP A 209 -1.04 1.80 5.22
CA ASP A 209 -1.38 1.20 6.49
C ASP A 209 -2.10 2.23 7.37
N LEU A 210 -3.40 2.04 7.57
CA LEU A 210 -4.21 2.98 8.35
C LEU A 210 -4.30 2.58 9.84
N ASN A 211 -3.66 1.47 10.24
CA ASN A 211 -3.64 0.98 11.62
C ASN A 211 -5.03 0.89 12.28
N THR A 212 -6.05 0.65 11.48
CA THR A 212 -7.44 0.48 11.91
C THR A 212 -8.21 -0.30 10.85
N THR A 213 -9.28 -0.97 11.23
CA THR A 213 -10.13 -1.75 10.31
C THR A 213 -11.16 -0.87 9.60
N TYR A 214 -11.68 -1.34 8.47
CA TYR A 214 -12.65 -0.60 7.65
C TYR A 214 -13.93 -0.22 8.40
N ASP A 215 -14.41 -1.10 9.28
CA ASP A 215 -15.65 -0.89 10.05
C ASP A 215 -15.52 0.20 11.13
N ASN A 216 -14.30 0.61 11.44
CA ASN A 216 -14.07 1.64 12.43
C ASN A 216 -14.55 3.00 11.92
N ALA A 217 -15.37 3.69 12.72
CA ALA A 217 -15.90 5.02 12.42
C ALA A 217 -14.80 6.10 12.23
N LEU A 218 -13.57 5.85 12.68
CA LEU A 218 -12.43 6.73 12.42
C LEU A 218 -12.19 6.95 10.93
N LEU A 219 -12.54 5.97 10.07
CA LEU A 219 -12.40 6.05 8.61
C LEU A 219 -13.62 6.64 7.90
N ASP A 220 -14.69 7.01 8.60
CA ASP A 220 -15.90 7.56 7.96
C ASP A 220 -15.64 8.77 7.07
N PRO A 221 -14.73 9.73 7.40
CA PRO A 221 -14.38 10.82 6.49
C PRO A 221 -13.82 10.34 5.15
N LEU A 222 -12.97 9.30 5.16
CA LEU A 222 -12.43 8.70 3.93
C LEU A 222 -13.52 7.95 3.16
N LYS A 223 -14.33 7.13 3.83
CA LYS A 223 -15.43 6.35 3.24
C LYS A 223 -16.50 7.25 2.63
N ALA A 224 -16.75 8.42 3.20
CA ALA A 224 -17.71 9.39 2.67
C ALA A 224 -17.23 10.07 1.38
N TRP A 225 -15.93 10.14 1.14
CA TRP A 225 -15.35 10.86 0.00
C TRP A 225 -14.73 9.93 -1.06
N MET A 226 -14.23 8.76 -0.68
CA MET A 226 -13.57 7.77 -1.55
C MET A 226 -14.19 6.39 -1.39
N GLN A 227 -13.94 5.50 -2.35
CA GLN A 227 -14.32 4.10 -2.29
C GLN A 227 -13.09 3.23 -2.03
N SER A 228 -13.18 2.31 -1.07
CA SER A 228 -12.16 1.27 -0.88
C SER A 228 -12.20 0.27 -2.02
N ALA A 229 -11.05 -0.02 -2.63
CA ALA A 229 -10.93 -0.98 -3.72
C ALA A 229 -11.50 -2.35 -3.34
N ARG A 230 -11.17 -2.85 -2.16
CA ARG A 230 -11.64 -4.15 -1.66
C ARG A 230 -13.16 -4.25 -1.62
N HIS A 231 -13.86 -3.17 -1.26
CA HIS A 231 -15.32 -3.15 -1.11
C HIS A 231 -16.07 -2.75 -2.38
N ALA A 232 -15.38 -2.11 -3.34
CA ALA A 232 -15.99 -1.62 -4.58
C ALA A 232 -15.70 -2.51 -5.80
N ALA A 233 -14.60 -3.26 -5.78
CA ALA A 233 -14.21 -4.09 -6.93
C ALA A 233 -15.11 -5.33 -7.04
N PRO A 234 -15.58 -5.67 -8.26
CA PRO A 234 -16.35 -6.88 -8.49
C PRO A 234 -15.53 -8.17 -8.34
N VAL A 235 -14.21 -8.08 -8.40
CA VAL A 235 -13.28 -9.20 -8.21
C VAL A 235 -12.41 -8.85 -7.00
N THR A 236 -12.63 -9.50 -5.87
CA THR A 236 -11.98 -9.17 -4.59
C THR A 236 -11.68 -10.43 -3.78
N ASP A 237 -10.94 -10.29 -2.69
CA ASP A 237 -10.71 -11.33 -1.70
C ASP A 237 -10.93 -10.83 -0.27
N GLU A 238 -10.99 -11.78 0.67
CA GLU A 238 -11.20 -11.55 2.10
C GLU A 238 -9.94 -11.86 2.91
N LEU A 239 -8.75 -11.89 2.27
CA LEU A 239 -7.51 -12.24 2.94
C LEU A 239 -7.01 -11.08 3.82
N PRO A 240 -6.41 -11.37 5.00
CA PRO A 240 -5.88 -10.36 5.89
C PRO A 240 -4.65 -9.66 5.29
N THR A 241 -4.52 -8.36 5.56
CA THR A 241 -3.39 -7.57 5.07
C THR A 241 -2.23 -7.49 6.07
N PHE A 242 -2.48 -7.59 7.36
CA PHE A 242 -1.47 -7.69 8.42
C PHE A 242 -1.43 -9.12 8.96
N ASN A 243 -0.26 -9.74 8.99
CA ASN A 243 -0.05 -11.13 9.39
C ASN A 243 0.88 -11.29 10.62
N ASP A 244 1.64 -10.26 11.03
CA ASP A 244 2.60 -10.30 12.15
C ASP A 244 3.50 -11.55 12.08
N PHE A 245 4.04 -11.87 10.89
CA PHE A 245 4.79 -13.09 10.61
C PHE A 245 4.05 -14.37 11.05
N GLY A 246 2.76 -14.44 10.73
CA GLY A 246 1.89 -15.58 10.99
C GLY A 246 1.22 -15.62 12.36
N LYS A 247 1.37 -14.56 13.19
CA LYS A 247 0.82 -14.53 14.55
C LYS A 247 -0.53 -13.83 14.64
N ARG A 248 -0.90 -12.99 13.66
CA ARG A 248 -2.12 -12.18 13.65
C ARG A 248 -2.80 -12.18 12.30
N SER A 249 -4.04 -11.70 12.26
CA SER A 249 -4.82 -11.54 11.03
C SER A 249 -5.70 -10.32 11.18
N LEU A 250 -5.29 -9.19 10.55
CA LEU A 250 -6.04 -7.93 10.55
C LEU A 250 -6.11 -7.38 9.13
N TRP A 251 -7.07 -6.49 8.88
CA TRP A 251 -7.31 -5.78 7.61
C TRP A 251 -7.10 -4.29 7.83
N ILE A 252 -5.87 -3.82 7.75
CA ILE A 252 -5.47 -2.45 8.10
C ILE A 252 -4.75 -1.70 6.96
N ASP A 253 -4.43 -2.41 5.86
CA ASP A 253 -3.88 -1.82 4.65
C ASP A 253 -4.97 -1.63 3.60
N PHE A 254 -4.99 -0.47 2.95
CA PHE A 254 -6.06 -0.08 2.04
C PHE A 254 -5.53 0.56 0.78
N ILE A 255 -6.35 0.47 -0.29
CA ILE A 255 -6.29 1.33 -1.46
C ILE A 255 -7.69 1.93 -1.65
N PHE A 256 -7.79 3.24 -1.53
CA PHE A 256 -9.00 4.01 -1.80
C PHE A 256 -8.88 4.75 -3.12
N ALA A 257 -10.01 4.99 -3.78
CA ALA A 257 -10.08 5.75 -5.01
C ALA A 257 -11.29 6.70 -5.03
N ARG A 258 -11.10 7.84 -5.71
CA ARG A 258 -12.15 8.76 -6.11
C ARG A 258 -12.04 9.03 -7.60
N ASN A 259 -13.16 9.15 -8.30
CA ASN A 259 -13.25 9.41 -9.74
C ASN A 259 -12.49 8.36 -10.60
N ALA A 260 -12.40 7.13 -10.11
CA ALA A 260 -11.88 5.96 -10.81
C ALA A 260 -12.67 4.71 -10.41
N ARG A 261 -12.81 3.76 -11.34
CA ARG A 261 -13.57 2.53 -11.08
C ARG A 261 -12.64 1.37 -10.77
N ALA A 262 -12.79 0.78 -9.58
CA ALA A 262 -12.10 -0.45 -9.21
C ALA A 262 -12.64 -1.63 -10.02
N LEU A 263 -11.75 -2.42 -10.60
CA LEU A 263 -12.05 -3.62 -11.38
C LEU A 263 -11.70 -4.89 -10.64
N ALA A 264 -10.60 -4.88 -9.90
CA ALA A 264 -10.17 -5.99 -9.05
C ALA A 264 -9.36 -5.46 -7.86
N TYR A 265 -9.35 -6.24 -6.79
CA TYR A 265 -8.49 -6.10 -5.62
C TYR A 265 -7.93 -7.46 -5.23
N ARG A 266 -6.68 -7.53 -4.78
CA ARG A 266 -6.05 -8.75 -4.28
C ARG A 266 -5.10 -8.45 -3.14
N THR A 267 -5.09 -9.37 -2.19
CA THR A 267 -4.10 -9.47 -1.12
C THR A 267 -3.10 -10.57 -1.49
N LEU A 268 -1.82 -10.24 -1.53
CA LEU A 268 -0.75 -11.16 -1.91
C LEU A 268 -0.24 -11.91 -0.69
N VAL A 269 -0.91 -12.97 -0.31
CA VAL A 269 -0.43 -13.87 0.74
C VAL A 269 0.63 -14.79 0.13
N ASP A 270 1.88 -14.61 0.57
CA ASP A 270 2.95 -15.50 0.18
C ASP A 270 2.95 -16.76 1.07
N SER A 271 2.68 -17.89 0.46
CA SER A 271 2.78 -19.20 1.10
C SER A 271 4.07 -19.93 0.70
N GLY A 272 5.17 -19.18 0.54
CA GLY A 272 6.47 -19.70 0.10
C GLY A 272 6.70 -19.66 -1.42
N ARG A 273 5.81 -19.01 -2.18
CA ARG A 273 5.92 -18.86 -3.64
C ARG A 273 7.23 -18.20 -4.07
N TYR A 274 7.74 -17.27 -3.25
CA TYR A 274 8.99 -16.54 -3.52
C TYR A 274 10.17 -17.05 -2.65
N GLY A 275 10.08 -18.26 -2.10
CA GLY A 275 11.17 -18.89 -1.34
C GLY A 275 11.32 -18.42 0.11
N VAL A 276 10.38 -17.62 0.60
CA VAL A 276 10.31 -17.16 2.00
C VAL A 276 8.90 -17.39 2.56
N PRO A 277 8.74 -17.60 3.88
CA PRO A 277 7.41 -17.79 4.45
C PRO A 277 6.57 -16.49 4.47
N PHE A 278 7.23 -15.33 4.49
CA PHE A 278 6.60 -14.03 4.54
C PHE A 278 7.42 -12.98 3.76
N LEU A 279 6.76 -12.17 2.94
CA LEU A 279 7.37 -11.02 2.29
C LEU A 279 7.57 -9.85 3.27
N SER A 280 6.68 -9.72 4.24
CA SER A 280 6.67 -8.76 5.34
C SER A 280 5.76 -9.28 6.45
N ASP A 281 5.68 -8.59 7.59
CA ASP A 281 4.60 -8.77 8.57
C ASP A 281 3.25 -8.23 8.07
N HIS A 282 3.25 -7.57 6.90
CA HIS A 282 2.08 -7.25 6.10
C HIS A 282 2.09 -8.00 4.76
N ASN A 283 0.91 -8.32 4.26
CA ASN A 283 0.72 -8.84 2.92
C ASN A 283 0.51 -7.67 1.96
N PRO A 284 1.29 -7.56 0.87
CA PRO A 284 1.05 -6.53 -0.13
C PRO A 284 -0.36 -6.62 -0.69
N VAL A 285 -0.98 -5.48 -0.98
CA VAL A 285 -2.27 -5.43 -1.64
C VAL A 285 -2.16 -4.69 -2.96
N TYR A 286 -2.91 -5.12 -3.98
CA TYR A 286 -3.01 -4.36 -5.21
C TYR A 286 -4.45 -4.21 -5.68
N ALA A 287 -4.68 -3.18 -6.47
CA ALA A 287 -5.96 -2.94 -7.12
C ALA A 287 -5.78 -2.55 -8.59
N LEU A 288 -6.72 -2.99 -9.41
CA LEU A 288 -6.82 -2.67 -10.83
C LEU A 288 -7.92 -1.64 -11.03
N TYR A 289 -7.61 -0.58 -11.79
CA TYR A 289 -8.53 0.52 -12.01
C TYR A 289 -8.71 0.85 -13.48
N LYS A 290 -9.91 1.35 -13.79
CA LYS A 290 -10.25 2.09 -15.00
C LYS A 290 -10.32 3.59 -14.66
N LEU A 291 -9.52 4.41 -15.33
CA LEU A 291 -9.54 5.87 -15.26
C LEU A 291 -10.56 6.46 -16.23
#